data_61fe0afc115c204f99d132996e3e4681
#
_entry.id   61fe0afc115c204f99d132996e3e4681
#
_cell.length_a   1.000
_cell.length_b   1.000
_cell.length_c   1.000
_cell.angle_alpha   90.00
_cell.angle_beta   90.00
_cell.angle_gamma   90.00
#
_symmetry.space_group_name_H-M   'P 1'
#
loop_
_entity.id
_entity.type
_entity.pdbx_description
1 polymer ?
#
loop_
_entity_poly.entity_id
_entity_poly.type
_entity_poly.pdbx_seq_one_letter_code
_entity_poly.pdbx_strand_id
1 'polypeptide(L)'
;LLHGVIDSPDIPLNVSRSYLQSDSNVRKISNHITKKVADKLSGMFKKDRKDFESKWDDINVFIQYGILTDEKFHEKAKSFSLLKNFKDEYFTLEEYKEKVKAAQTDKNDKLVFLYSHDKEEHHSLIDSANQKGYDVLIMDGPLASHYISKTEQVLGASFARVDADTIDNIISKDENIPSKLTKEQEESLKPIFEKIVEKEKYTVQVESLSETEKPVLITQSEFMRRMKEQQAAGGGGMNMMGVMPEMYNLVVNTNHPLISKVVTSKGKNQKVLAKQALDLALLSHGMLKGKDLSNFVTLILTQCDLLRDLANKTEEKPSSLSPQVAASSPAGVSGL
;
A
#
# COMPACT_ATOMS: atom_id res chain seq x y z
N LEU A 1 -0.94 -5.42 -29.49
CA LEU A 1 -1.75 -4.65 -30.42
C LEU A 1 -2.40 -5.59 -31.44
N LEU A 2 -3.72 -5.51 -31.55
CA LEU A 2 -4.45 -6.22 -32.59
C LEU A 2 -4.20 -5.52 -33.92
N HIS A 3 -3.52 -6.23 -34.83
CA HIS A 3 -3.43 -5.82 -36.21
C HIS A 3 -4.59 -6.46 -36.97
N GLY A 4 -5.37 -5.66 -37.64
CA GLY A 4 -6.49 -6.11 -38.45
C GLY A 4 -6.73 -5.15 -39.59
N VAL A 5 -7.32 -5.67 -40.67
CA VAL A 5 -7.78 -4.89 -41.80
C VAL A 5 -9.29 -5.05 -41.88
N ILE A 6 -10.00 -3.93 -42.02
CA ILE A 6 -11.43 -3.90 -42.29
C ILE A 6 -11.60 -3.36 -43.72
N ASP A 7 -12.17 -4.16 -44.56
CA ASP A 7 -12.57 -3.75 -45.89
C ASP A 7 -14.11 -3.65 -45.97
N SER A 8 -14.61 -2.47 -46.31
CA SER A 8 -16.05 -2.23 -46.46
C SER A 8 -16.29 -1.16 -47.49
N PRO A 9 -17.05 -1.46 -48.55
CA PRO A 9 -17.42 -0.47 -49.58
C PRO A 9 -18.35 0.63 -49.02
N ASP A 10 -18.98 0.40 -47.87
CA ASP A 10 -19.97 1.31 -47.27
C ASP A 10 -19.34 2.31 -46.29
N ILE A 11 -18.01 2.25 -46.05
CA ILE A 11 -17.33 3.19 -45.20
C ILE A 11 -16.78 4.34 -46.05
N PRO A 12 -17.28 5.58 -45.87
CA PRO A 12 -16.74 6.75 -46.58
C PRO A 12 -15.33 7.05 -46.03
N LEU A 13 -14.35 7.02 -46.91
CA LEU A 13 -12.99 7.38 -46.58
C LEU A 13 -12.83 8.90 -46.46
N ASN A 14 -12.18 9.37 -45.39
CA ASN A 14 -11.82 10.79 -45.30
C ASN A 14 -10.60 11.09 -46.18
N VAL A 15 -10.62 12.24 -46.86
CA VAL A 15 -9.52 12.71 -47.74
C VAL A 15 -8.20 12.79 -46.99
N SER A 16 -8.21 13.13 -45.69
CA SER A 16 -7.03 13.24 -44.84
C SER A 16 -6.46 11.92 -44.32
N ARG A 17 -7.16 10.80 -44.52
CA ARG A 17 -6.81 9.44 -44.00
C ARG A 17 -6.64 9.36 -42.50
N SER A 18 -6.93 10.43 -41.76
CA SER A 18 -6.64 10.50 -40.31
C SER A 18 -7.79 10.09 -39.43
N TYR A 19 -9.03 10.21 -39.89
CA TYR A 19 -10.23 9.88 -39.14
C TYR A 19 -11.28 9.19 -40.05
N LEU A 20 -11.85 8.11 -39.49
CA LEU A 20 -13.13 7.62 -40.02
C LEU A 20 -14.21 8.64 -39.65
N GLN A 21 -14.99 9.13 -40.62
CA GLN A 21 -16.12 10.00 -40.31
C GLN A 21 -17.08 9.30 -39.37
N SER A 22 -17.73 10.07 -38.50
CA SER A 22 -18.72 9.62 -37.52
C SER A 22 -20.03 9.20 -38.24
N ASP A 23 -19.95 8.20 -39.10
CA ASP A 23 -21.06 7.66 -39.87
C ASP A 23 -21.78 6.56 -39.08
N SER A 24 -23.08 6.40 -39.37
CA SER A 24 -23.93 5.34 -38.81
C SER A 24 -23.41 3.94 -39.12
N ASN A 25 -22.81 3.73 -40.31
CA ASN A 25 -22.23 2.46 -40.73
C ASN A 25 -20.96 2.11 -39.96
N VAL A 26 -20.06 3.09 -39.71
CA VAL A 26 -18.89 2.92 -38.88
C VAL A 26 -19.29 2.50 -37.46
N ARG A 27 -20.31 3.14 -36.88
CA ARG A 27 -20.85 2.76 -35.56
C ARG A 27 -21.42 1.35 -35.54
N LYS A 28 -22.16 0.93 -36.57
CA LYS A 28 -22.70 -0.43 -36.67
C LYS A 28 -21.59 -1.47 -36.73
N ILE A 29 -20.55 -1.24 -37.52
CA ILE A 29 -19.40 -2.14 -37.66
C ILE A 29 -18.62 -2.19 -36.35
N SER A 30 -18.31 -1.04 -35.74
CA SER A 30 -17.63 -0.97 -34.43
C SER A 30 -18.39 -1.76 -33.37
N ASN A 31 -19.71 -1.52 -33.23
CA ASN A 31 -20.55 -2.26 -32.28
C ASN A 31 -20.56 -3.78 -32.55
N HIS A 32 -20.55 -4.19 -33.82
CA HIS A 32 -20.51 -5.61 -34.19
C HIS A 32 -19.16 -6.24 -33.77
N ILE A 33 -18.06 -5.57 -34.06
CA ILE A 33 -16.70 -6.03 -33.68
C ILE A 33 -16.60 -6.11 -32.17
N THR A 34 -16.95 -5.05 -31.43
CA THR A 34 -16.95 -5.00 -29.98
C THR A 34 -17.73 -6.17 -29.38
N LYS A 35 -18.93 -6.44 -29.92
CA LYS A 35 -19.73 -7.59 -29.49
C LYS A 35 -18.99 -8.92 -29.72
N LYS A 36 -18.41 -9.14 -30.92
CA LYS A 36 -17.69 -10.36 -31.27
C LYS A 36 -16.43 -10.57 -30.42
N VAL A 37 -15.71 -9.49 -30.16
CA VAL A 37 -14.53 -9.53 -29.27
C VAL A 37 -14.94 -9.92 -27.85
N ALA A 38 -15.96 -9.28 -27.29
CA ALA A 38 -16.48 -9.63 -25.97
C ALA A 38 -16.97 -11.08 -25.87
N ASP A 39 -17.70 -11.56 -26.89
CA ASP A 39 -18.16 -12.94 -26.95
C ASP A 39 -16.99 -13.93 -27.04
N LYS A 40 -15.93 -13.59 -27.79
CA LYS A 40 -14.72 -14.40 -27.89
C LYS A 40 -13.96 -14.46 -26.58
N LEU A 41 -13.75 -13.32 -25.90
CA LEU A 41 -13.09 -13.25 -24.60
C LEU A 41 -13.86 -14.04 -23.54
N SER A 42 -15.18 -13.88 -23.48
CA SER A 42 -16.04 -14.66 -22.59
C SER A 42 -15.96 -16.16 -22.88
N GLY A 43 -15.90 -16.54 -24.16
CA GLY A 43 -15.73 -17.93 -24.58
C GLY A 43 -14.37 -18.51 -24.18
N MET A 44 -13.29 -17.73 -24.28
CA MET A 44 -11.96 -18.14 -23.85
C MET A 44 -11.91 -18.34 -22.32
N PHE A 45 -12.43 -17.40 -21.56
CA PHE A 45 -12.51 -17.48 -20.11
C PHE A 45 -13.27 -18.73 -19.64
N LYS A 46 -14.44 -19.02 -20.26
CA LYS A 46 -15.25 -20.20 -19.91
C LYS A 46 -14.60 -21.52 -20.32
N LYS A 47 -13.87 -21.54 -21.43
CA LYS A 47 -13.24 -22.74 -21.96
C LYS A 47 -12.03 -23.16 -21.13
N ASP A 48 -11.15 -22.23 -20.79
CA ASP A 48 -9.93 -22.46 -20.04
C ASP A 48 -9.56 -21.19 -19.27
N ARG A 49 -9.99 -21.15 -18.02
CA ARG A 49 -9.76 -20.00 -17.13
C ARG A 49 -8.26 -19.78 -16.88
N LYS A 50 -7.49 -20.85 -16.67
CA LYS A 50 -6.04 -20.71 -16.39
C LYS A 50 -5.27 -20.15 -17.57
N ASP A 51 -5.59 -20.62 -18.78
CA ASP A 51 -5.01 -20.05 -20.01
C ASP A 51 -5.41 -18.57 -20.18
N PHE A 52 -6.62 -18.21 -19.80
CA PHE A 52 -7.07 -16.81 -19.85
C PHE A 52 -6.34 -15.94 -18.80
N GLU A 53 -6.19 -16.42 -17.57
CA GLU A 53 -5.45 -15.76 -16.49
C GLU A 53 -3.98 -15.52 -16.88
N SER A 54 -3.33 -16.49 -17.52
CA SER A 54 -1.93 -16.34 -17.97
C SER A 54 -1.71 -15.27 -19.03
N LYS A 55 -2.78 -14.82 -19.71
CA LYS A 55 -2.78 -13.76 -20.72
C LYS A 55 -3.32 -12.43 -20.18
N TRP A 56 -3.81 -12.43 -18.94
CA TRP A 56 -4.54 -11.28 -18.41
C TRP A 56 -3.68 -10.02 -18.35
N ASP A 57 -2.45 -10.12 -17.91
CA ASP A 57 -1.55 -8.97 -17.77
C ASP A 57 -1.27 -8.28 -19.14
N ASP A 58 -1.30 -9.04 -20.24
CA ASP A 58 -1.12 -8.51 -21.60
C ASP A 58 -2.38 -7.84 -22.19
N ILE A 59 -3.56 -8.25 -21.73
CA ILE A 59 -4.84 -7.83 -22.35
C ILE A 59 -5.68 -6.91 -21.45
N ASN A 60 -5.37 -6.83 -20.15
CA ASN A 60 -6.21 -6.12 -19.17
C ASN A 60 -6.46 -4.65 -19.54
N VAL A 61 -5.43 -3.93 -19.99
CA VAL A 61 -5.52 -2.51 -20.35
C VAL A 61 -6.54 -2.27 -21.46
N PHE A 62 -6.63 -3.17 -22.44
CA PHE A 62 -7.60 -3.05 -23.54
C PHE A 62 -9.01 -3.37 -23.06
N ILE A 63 -9.16 -4.33 -22.14
CA ILE A 63 -10.44 -4.67 -21.54
C ILE A 63 -10.92 -3.51 -20.65
N GLN A 64 -10.05 -2.95 -19.84
CA GLN A 64 -10.37 -1.77 -19.03
C GLN A 64 -10.77 -0.57 -19.91
N TYR A 65 -10.04 -0.32 -21.01
CA TYR A 65 -10.41 0.72 -21.95
C TYR A 65 -11.81 0.48 -22.55
N GLY A 66 -12.12 -0.75 -22.95
CA GLY A 66 -13.45 -1.12 -23.44
C GLY A 66 -14.56 -0.91 -22.40
N ILE A 67 -14.29 -1.28 -21.13
CA ILE A 67 -15.21 -1.05 -19.99
C ILE A 67 -15.48 0.45 -19.81
N LEU A 68 -14.45 1.29 -19.94
CA LEU A 68 -14.57 2.73 -19.76
C LEU A 68 -15.31 3.44 -20.89
N THR A 69 -15.21 2.94 -22.12
CA THR A 69 -15.67 3.63 -23.33
C THR A 69 -16.96 3.08 -23.93
N ASP A 70 -17.34 1.83 -23.64
CA ASP A 70 -18.52 1.16 -24.20
C ASP A 70 -19.31 0.43 -23.11
N GLU A 71 -20.52 0.91 -22.81
CA GLU A 71 -21.37 0.35 -21.75
C GLU A 71 -21.84 -1.08 -22.09
N LYS A 72 -22.06 -1.40 -23.39
CA LYS A 72 -22.44 -2.76 -23.78
C LYS A 72 -21.30 -3.76 -23.65
N PHE A 73 -20.08 -3.28 -23.88
CA PHE A 73 -18.88 -4.07 -23.60
C PHE A 73 -18.71 -4.26 -22.09
N HIS A 74 -18.89 -3.21 -21.28
CA HIS A 74 -18.84 -3.27 -19.83
C HIS A 74 -19.78 -4.34 -19.29
N GLU A 75 -21.05 -4.34 -19.69
CA GLU A 75 -22.00 -5.36 -19.21
C GLU A 75 -21.54 -6.80 -19.51
N LYS A 76 -20.93 -7.03 -20.66
CA LYS A 76 -20.38 -8.35 -21.01
C LYS A 76 -19.09 -8.67 -20.27
N ALA A 77 -18.23 -7.68 -20.11
CA ALA A 77 -16.93 -7.81 -19.47
C ALA A 77 -17.02 -8.19 -17.98
N LYS A 78 -18.10 -7.85 -17.29
CA LYS A 78 -18.36 -8.28 -15.90
C LYS A 78 -18.15 -9.78 -15.69
N SER A 79 -18.42 -10.61 -16.70
CA SER A 79 -18.33 -12.06 -16.60
C SER A 79 -16.93 -12.64 -16.80
N PHE A 80 -15.95 -11.86 -17.27
CA PHE A 80 -14.59 -12.32 -17.57
C PHE A 80 -13.48 -11.31 -17.24
N SER A 81 -13.84 -10.08 -16.85
CA SER A 81 -12.85 -9.11 -16.38
C SER A 81 -12.30 -9.56 -15.03
N LEU A 82 -10.97 -9.55 -14.89
CA LEU A 82 -10.31 -10.03 -13.72
C LEU A 82 -9.66 -8.90 -12.92
N LEU A 83 -9.58 -9.11 -11.62
CA LEU A 83 -8.78 -8.36 -10.67
C LEU A 83 -7.65 -9.28 -10.20
N LYS A 84 -6.45 -8.73 -10.06
CA LYS A 84 -5.28 -9.45 -9.57
C LYS A 84 -4.93 -8.97 -8.17
N ASN A 85 -4.73 -9.89 -7.23
CA ASN A 85 -4.29 -9.54 -5.88
C ASN A 85 -2.77 -9.61 -5.73
N PHE A 86 -2.27 -9.24 -4.54
CA PHE A 86 -0.84 -9.25 -4.23
C PHE A 86 -0.19 -10.65 -4.19
N LYS A 87 -1.01 -11.72 -4.17
CA LYS A 87 -0.57 -13.14 -4.25
C LYS A 87 -0.57 -13.68 -5.67
N ASP A 88 -0.76 -12.80 -6.66
CA ASP A 88 -0.90 -13.15 -8.07
C ASP A 88 -2.08 -14.10 -8.36
N GLU A 89 -3.13 -14.03 -7.53
CA GLU A 89 -4.39 -14.74 -7.74
C GLU A 89 -5.37 -13.83 -8.50
N TYR A 90 -6.19 -14.44 -9.39
CA TYR A 90 -7.11 -13.72 -10.26
C TYR A 90 -8.57 -14.02 -9.89
N PHE A 91 -9.37 -12.97 -9.84
CA PHE A 91 -10.79 -13.02 -9.45
C PHE A 91 -11.62 -12.18 -10.40
N THR A 92 -12.82 -12.65 -10.73
CA THR A 92 -13.84 -11.72 -11.23
C THR A 92 -14.25 -10.77 -10.09
N LEU A 93 -14.88 -9.67 -10.45
CA LEU A 93 -15.30 -8.67 -9.47
C LEU A 93 -16.22 -9.26 -8.39
N GLU A 94 -17.16 -10.13 -8.77
CA GLU A 94 -18.07 -10.78 -7.83
C GLU A 94 -17.33 -11.80 -6.93
N GLU A 95 -16.42 -12.58 -7.48
CA GLU A 95 -15.60 -13.51 -6.69
C GLU A 95 -14.75 -12.76 -5.66
N TYR A 96 -14.14 -11.64 -6.06
CA TYR A 96 -13.34 -10.83 -5.14
C TYR A 96 -14.19 -10.19 -4.05
N LYS A 97 -15.35 -9.67 -4.40
CA LYS A 97 -16.32 -9.13 -3.46
C LYS A 97 -16.70 -10.13 -2.37
N GLU A 98 -17.07 -11.36 -2.77
CA GLU A 98 -17.42 -12.41 -1.80
C GLU A 98 -16.21 -12.82 -0.94
N LYS A 99 -15.01 -12.89 -1.53
CA LYS A 99 -13.77 -13.22 -0.81
C LYS A 99 -13.48 -12.24 0.33
N VAL A 100 -13.62 -10.94 0.09
CA VAL A 100 -13.19 -9.92 1.07
C VAL A 100 -14.31 -9.40 1.95
N LYS A 101 -15.56 -9.68 1.63
CA LYS A 101 -16.75 -9.14 2.30
C LYS A 101 -16.72 -9.29 3.82
N ALA A 102 -16.40 -10.48 4.33
CA ALA A 102 -16.38 -10.72 5.76
C ALA A 102 -15.28 -9.93 6.50
N ALA A 103 -14.13 -9.76 5.88
CA ALA A 103 -12.98 -9.09 6.51
C ALA A 103 -12.99 -7.59 6.27
N GLN A 104 -13.35 -7.14 5.06
CA GLN A 104 -13.15 -5.75 4.59
C GLN A 104 -14.45 -4.95 4.51
N THR A 105 -15.49 -5.33 5.24
CA THR A 105 -16.66 -4.47 5.49
C THR A 105 -16.40 -3.63 6.74
N ASP A 106 -16.55 -2.31 6.64
CA ASP A 106 -16.35 -1.38 7.74
C ASP A 106 -17.55 -1.38 8.71
N LYS A 107 -17.45 -0.63 9.81
CA LYS A 107 -18.53 -0.49 10.81
C LYS A 107 -19.82 0.15 10.29
N ASN A 108 -19.81 0.73 9.10
CA ASN A 108 -20.97 1.33 8.44
C ASN A 108 -21.51 0.43 7.32
N ASP A 109 -21.19 -0.86 7.35
CA ASP A 109 -21.56 -1.85 6.34
C ASP A 109 -21.05 -1.54 4.92
N LYS A 110 -20.01 -0.70 4.81
CA LYS A 110 -19.39 -0.35 3.54
C LYS A 110 -18.25 -1.29 3.23
N LEU A 111 -18.31 -1.93 2.07
CA LEU A 111 -17.25 -2.79 1.57
C LEU A 111 -16.09 -1.95 1.03
N VAL A 112 -14.87 -2.25 1.47
CA VAL A 112 -13.65 -1.54 1.09
C VAL A 112 -12.71 -2.49 0.37
N PHE A 113 -12.37 -2.17 -0.87
CA PHE A 113 -11.33 -2.85 -1.64
C PHE A 113 -10.00 -2.11 -1.44
N LEU A 114 -9.07 -2.76 -0.74
CA LEU A 114 -7.71 -2.24 -0.63
C LEU A 114 -6.97 -2.47 -1.94
N TYR A 115 -6.16 -1.49 -2.35
CA TYR A 115 -5.32 -1.65 -3.53
C TYR A 115 -3.95 -0.99 -3.38
N SER A 116 -3.01 -1.44 -4.19
CA SER A 116 -1.70 -0.84 -4.38
C SER A 116 -1.44 -0.62 -5.87
N HIS A 117 -0.73 0.44 -6.23
CA HIS A 117 -0.25 0.68 -7.58
C HIS A 117 1.16 0.11 -7.81
N ASP A 118 1.91 -0.15 -6.74
CA ASP A 118 3.24 -0.72 -6.78
C ASP A 118 3.41 -1.70 -5.60
N LYS A 119 3.62 -2.98 -5.92
CA LYS A 119 3.74 -4.05 -4.95
C LYS A 119 5.03 -3.94 -4.12
N GLU A 120 6.11 -3.48 -4.73
CA GLU A 120 7.41 -3.36 -4.08
C GLU A 120 7.46 -2.11 -3.19
N GLU A 121 7.00 -0.97 -3.69
CA GLU A 121 6.95 0.28 -2.92
C GLU A 121 6.06 0.14 -1.68
N HIS A 122 4.91 -0.51 -1.81
CA HIS A 122 3.94 -0.69 -0.73
C HIS A 122 4.06 -2.02 0.01
N HIS A 123 5.13 -2.79 -0.18
CA HIS A 123 5.29 -4.14 0.38
C HIS A 123 4.95 -4.20 1.87
N SER A 124 5.49 -3.29 2.68
CA SER A 124 5.27 -3.29 4.12
C SER A 124 3.83 -2.95 4.55
N LEU A 125 3.10 -2.15 3.74
CA LEU A 125 1.70 -1.83 3.99
C LEU A 125 0.79 -2.99 3.57
N ILE A 126 1.14 -3.67 2.47
CA ILE A 126 0.49 -4.89 2.02
C ILE A 126 0.64 -6.00 3.06
N ASP A 127 1.85 -6.18 3.61
CA ASP A 127 2.09 -7.15 4.68
C ASP A 127 1.29 -6.83 5.95
N SER A 128 1.24 -5.57 6.36
CA SER A 128 0.42 -5.14 7.50
C SER A 128 -1.07 -5.43 7.29
N ALA A 129 -1.58 -5.15 6.09
CA ALA A 129 -2.96 -5.49 5.72
C ALA A 129 -3.21 -6.99 5.73
N ASN A 130 -2.28 -7.79 5.17
CA ASN A 130 -2.40 -9.24 5.13
C ASN A 130 -2.34 -9.89 6.53
N GLN A 131 -1.53 -9.37 7.45
CA GLN A 131 -1.48 -9.84 8.85
C GLN A 131 -2.82 -9.63 9.57
N LYS A 132 -3.60 -8.61 9.18
CA LYS A 132 -4.95 -8.36 9.67
C LYS A 132 -6.02 -9.18 8.93
N GLY A 133 -5.61 -10.06 8.00
CA GLY A 133 -6.53 -10.90 7.21
C GLY A 133 -7.18 -10.19 6.04
N TYR A 134 -6.67 -9.02 5.63
CA TYR A 134 -7.16 -8.27 4.49
C TYR A 134 -6.44 -8.68 3.21
N ASP A 135 -7.12 -8.59 2.09
CA ASP A 135 -6.57 -8.81 0.76
C ASP A 135 -6.36 -7.47 0.04
N VAL A 136 -5.33 -7.39 -0.81
CA VAL A 136 -4.94 -6.16 -1.50
C VAL A 136 -4.85 -6.44 -3.00
N LEU A 137 -5.55 -5.64 -3.81
CA LEU A 137 -5.47 -5.67 -5.26
C LEU A 137 -4.22 -4.95 -5.77
N ILE A 138 -3.69 -5.42 -6.88
CA ILE A 138 -2.63 -4.70 -7.63
C ILE A 138 -3.28 -3.99 -8.80
N MET A 139 -3.19 -2.66 -8.79
CA MET A 139 -3.83 -1.75 -9.75
C MET A 139 -2.77 -0.80 -10.33
N ASP A 140 -1.81 -1.37 -11.06
CA ASP A 140 -0.60 -0.71 -11.59
C ASP A 140 -0.77 -0.16 -13.03
N GLY A 141 -1.90 -0.44 -13.66
CA GLY A 141 -2.16 -0.04 -15.03
C GLY A 141 -2.46 1.47 -15.21
N PRO A 142 -2.20 2.03 -16.40
CA PRO A 142 -2.41 3.46 -16.68
C PRO A 142 -3.87 3.91 -16.63
N LEU A 143 -4.83 2.98 -16.65
CA LEU A 143 -6.26 3.25 -16.57
C LEU A 143 -6.84 2.98 -15.17
N ALA A 144 -6.01 2.60 -14.21
CA ALA A 144 -6.44 2.15 -12.87
C ALA A 144 -7.37 3.16 -12.18
N SER A 145 -7.00 4.44 -12.12
CA SER A 145 -7.81 5.48 -11.46
C SER A 145 -9.20 5.65 -12.09
N HIS A 146 -9.28 5.59 -13.42
CA HIS A 146 -10.56 5.69 -14.14
C HIS A 146 -11.41 4.43 -13.95
N TYR A 147 -10.76 3.25 -14.02
CA TYR A 147 -11.41 1.96 -13.80
C TYR A 147 -11.96 1.85 -12.36
N ILE A 148 -11.19 2.25 -11.36
CA ILE A 148 -11.61 2.34 -9.96
C ILE A 148 -12.86 3.22 -9.84
N SER A 149 -12.81 4.45 -10.35
CA SER A 149 -13.94 5.40 -10.25
C SER A 149 -15.21 4.86 -10.93
N LYS A 150 -15.10 4.20 -12.09
CA LYS A 150 -16.23 3.56 -12.78
C LYS A 150 -16.78 2.39 -11.95
N THR A 151 -15.89 1.59 -11.36
CA THR A 151 -16.26 0.40 -10.59
C THR A 151 -16.97 0.78 -9.29
N GLU A 152 -16.48 1.80 -8.57
CA GLU A 152 -17.12 2.34 -7.37
C GLU A 152 -18.57 2.78 -7.63
N GLN A 153 -18.81 3.47 -8.74
CA GLN A 153 -20.17 3.92 -9.12
C GLN A 153 -21.15 2.76 -9.33
N VAL A 154 -20.66 1.64 -9.84
CA VAL A 154 -21.51 0.48 -10.16
C VAL A 154 -21.74 -0.42 -8.95
N LEU A 155 -20.74 -0.58 -8.09
CA LEU A 155 -20.75 -1.56 -7.00
C LEU A 155 -21.27 -1.04 -5.67
N GLY A 156 -21.24 0.27 -5.46
CA GLY A 156 -21.47 0.85 -4.13
C GLY A 156 -20.40 0.48 -3.08
N ALA A 157 -19.26 -0.09 -3.52
CA ALA A 157 -18.07 -0.32 -2.72
C ALA A 157 -17.09 0.85 -2.88
N SER A 158 -16.13 0.98 -1.97
CA SER A 158 -15.05 1.95 -2.12
C SER A 158 -13.72 1.26 -2.35
N PHE A 159 -12.87 1.89 -3.14
CA PHE A 159 -11.46 1.53 -3.25
C PHE A 159 -10.64 2.50 -2.40
N ALA A 160 -9.71 1.95 -1.62
CA ALA A 160 -8.76 2.75 -0.86
C ALA A 160 -7.35 2.20 -1.08
N ARG A 161 -6.40 3.10 -1.40
CA ARG A 161 -5.01 2.69 -1.54
C ARG A 161 -4.43 2.43 -0.15
N VAL A 162 -3.56 1.41 -0.04
CA VAL A 162 -3.01 0.96 1.25
C VAL A 162 -2.22 2.03 2.01
N ASP A 163 -1.81 3.11 1.35
CA ASP A 163 -1.12 4.26 1.95
C ASP A 163 -2.04 5.49 2.16
N ALA A 164 -3.33 5.36 1.88
CA ALA A 164 -4.28 6.47 2.00
C ALA A 164 -4.49 6.93 3.44
N ASP A 165 -4.44 6.00 4.37
CA ASP A 165 -4.51 6.19 5.81
C ASP A 165 -3.92 4.96 6.51
N THR A 166 -3.97 4.92 7.85
CA THR A 166 -3.69 3.68 8.57
C THR A 166 -4.75 2.62 8.19
N ILE A 167 -4.33 1.36 8.16
CA ILE A 167 -5.24 0.26 7.77
C ILE A 167 -6.49 0.23 8.68
N ASP A 168 -6.33 0.57 9.95
CA ASP A 168 -7.43 0.62 10.93
C ASP A 168 -8.43 1.75 10.64
N ASN A 169 -7.98 2.85 10.07
CA ASN A 169 -8.83 3.95 9.64
C ASN A 169 -9.51 3.65 8.29
N ILE A 170 -8.78 3.02 7.37
CA ILE A 170 -9.31 2.66 6.04
C ILE A 170 -10.47 1.67 6.19
N ILE A 171 -10.29 0.63 7.01
CA ILE A 171 -11.32 -0.37 7.33
C ILE A 171 -11.67 -0.20 8.80
N SER A 172 -12.43 0.85 9.11
CA SER A 172 -12.81 1.17 10.48
C SER A 172 -13.71 0.09 11.06
N LYS A 173 -13.20 -0.62 12.09
CA LYS A 173 -13.95 -1.57 12.91
C LYS A 173 -14.36 -0.89 14.22
N ASP A 174 -15.28 -1.51 14.96
CA ASP A 174 -15.69 -1.00 16.30
C ASP A 174 -14.62 -1.24 17.38
N GLU A 175 -13.49 -1.83 17.03
CA GLU A 175 -12.38 -2.09 17.94
C GLU A 175 -11.59 -0.81 18.18
N ASN A 176 -11.75 -0.25 19.38
CA ASN A 176 -10.99 0.91 19.80
C ASN A 176 -9.76 0.42 20.59
N ILE A 177 -8.58 0.55 20.02
CA ILE A 177 -7.32 0.18 20.68
C ILE A 177 -6.98 1.31 21.66
N PRO A 178 -7.00 1.06 23.01
CA PRO A 178 -6.69 2.10 23.97
C PRO A 178 -5.21 2.48 23.90
N SER A 179 -4.94 3.77 24.10
CA SER A 179 -3.56 4.25 24.22
C SER A 179 -2.91 3.78 25.52
N LYS A 180 -1.62 3.42 25.44
CA LYS A 180 -0.78 3.12 26.60
C LYS A 180 -0.18 4.35 27.25
N LEU A 181 -0.30 5.52 26.63
CA LEU A 181 0.18 6.79 27.12
C LEU A 181 -0.92 7.54 27.88
N THR A 182 -0.51 8.40 28.82
CA THR A 182 -1.44 9.34 29.43
C THR A 182 -1.81 10.46 28.42
N LYS A 183 -2.91 11.17 28.66
CA LYS A 183 -3.33 12.28 27.79
C LYS A 183 -2.26 13.35 27.66
N GLU A 184 -1.59 13.69 28.77
CA GLU A 184 -0.50 14.69 28.79
C GLU A 184 0.70 14.20 27.95
N GLN A 185 0.98 12.90 27.98
CA GLN A 185 2.02 12.28 27.15
C GLN A 185 1.67 12.33 25.67
N GLU A 186 0.44 12.02 25.30
CA GLU A 186 -0.05 12.10 23.91
C GLU A 186 0.03 13.53 23.37
N GLU A 187 -0.46 14.50 24.16
CA GLU A 187 -0.41 15.92 23.79
C GLU A 187 1.01 16.42 23.60
N SER A 188 1.98 15.86 24.34
CA SER A 188 3.39 16.21 24.21
C SER A 188 4.04 15.69 22.92
N LEU A 189 3.52 14.61 22.30
CA LEU A 189 4.11 13.99 21.12
C LEU A 189 4.02 14.89 19.89
N LYS A 190 2.87 15.48 19.65
CA LYS A 190 2.64 16.31 18.46
C LYS A 190 3.68 17.44 18.32
N PRO A 191 3.94 18.28 19.35
CA PRO A 191 4.98 19.30 19.27
C PRO A 191 6.40 18.76 19.10
N ILE A 192 6.70 17.53 19.57
CA ILE A 192 8.00 16.92 19.39
C ILE A 192 8.27 16.64 17.91
N PHE A 193 7.30 16.02 17.23
CA PHE A 193 7.43 15.68 15.81
C PHE A 193 7.28 16.90 14.89
N GLU A 194 6.40 17.85 15.19
CA GLU A 194 6.25 19.11 14.43
C GLU A 194 7.52 19.95 14.38
N LYS A 195 8.44 19.80 15.34
CA LYS A 195 9.75 20.51 15.35
C LYS A 195 10.79 19.90 14.44
N ILE A 196 10.57 18.69 13.95
CA ILE A 196 11.56 17.93 13.16
C ILE A 196 11.09 17.63 11.74
N VAL A 197 9.84 18.00 11.38
CA VAL A 197 9.26 17.84 10.04
C VAL A 197 9.07 19.21 9.36
N GLU A 198 8.98 19.18 8.04
CA GLU A 198 8.57 20.33 7.21
C GLU A 198 7.06 20.52 7.34
N LYS A 199 6.64 21.57 8.04
CA LYS A 199 5.23 21.82 8.38
C LYS A 199 4.33 22.04 7.15
N GLU A 200 4.89 22.53 6.06
CA GLU A 200 4.18 22.72 4.80
C GLU A 200 3.88 21.38 4.09
N LYS A 201 4.64 20.34 4.42
CA LYS A 201 4.56 19.03 3.78
C LYS A 201 3.91 17.96 4.65
N TYR A 202 4.05 18.05 5.97
CA TYR A 202 3.58 17.02 6.90
C TYR A 202 2.63 17.56 7.95
N THR A 203 1.48 16.90 8.10
CA THR A 203 0.55 17.08 9.23
C THR A 203 0.77 15.97 10.24
N VAL A 204 1.15 16.32 11.48
CA VAL A 204 1.37 15.32 12.53
C VAL A 204 0.04 14.93 13.18
N GLN A 205 -0.23 13.64 13.18
CA GLN A 205 -1.38 12.99 13.85
C GLN A 205 -0.83 12.02 14.90
N VAL A 206 -1.57 11.83 15.99
CA VAL A 206 -1.21 10.92 17.09
C VAL A 206 -2.35 9.92 17.23
N GLU A 207 -2.07 8.64 17.05
CA GLU A 207 -3.07 7.58 17.02
C GLU A 207 -2.64 6.38 17.87
N SER A 208 -3.63 5.64 18.36
CA SER A 208 -3.42 4.41 19.11
C SER A 208 -3.60 3.21 18.18
N LEU A 209 -2.48 2.70 17.67
CA LEU A 209 -2.45 1.53 16.78
C LEU A 209 -1.95 0.29 17.55
N SER A 210 -1.89 -0.87 16.88
CA SER A 210 -1.25 -2.06 17.42
C SER A 210 0.22 -1.80 17.79
N GLU A 211 0.72 -2.45 18.83
CA GLU A 211 2.14 -2.39 19.22
C GLU A 211 3.09 -2.93 18.16
N THR A 212 2.59 -3.85 17.34
CA THR A 212 3.34 -4.46 16.23
C THR A 212 3.40 -3.58 14.99
N GLU A 213 2.52 -2.55 14.91
CA GLU A 213 2.60 -1.55 13.86
C GLU A 213 3.82 -0.64 14.03
N LYS A 214 4.26 -0.02 12.94
CA LYS A 214 5.42 0.88 12.95
C LYS A 214 5.25 2.04 13.95
N PRO A 215 6.35 2.58 14.52
CA PRO A 215 6.30 3.71 15.44
C PRO A 215 5.76 4.98 14.79
N VAL A 216 6.06 5.16 13.50
CA VAL A 216 5.61 6.28 12.67
C VAL A 216 5.24 5.74 11.29
N LEU A 217 4.08 6.15 10.80
CA LEU A 217 3.61 5.88 9.44
C LEU A 217 3.46 7.19 8.68
N ILE A 218 3.64 7.11 7.36
CA ILE A 218 3.36 8.23 6.45
C ILE A 218 2.20 7.80 5.57
N THR A 219 1.13 8.61 5.56
CA THR A 219 -0.05 8.36 4.74
C THR A 219 -0.35 9.56 3.85
N GLN A 220 -1.02 9.33 2.74
CA GLN A 220 -1.43 10.37 1.81
C GLN A 220 -2.92 10.30 1.54
N SER A 221 -3.68 11.35 1.93
CA SER A 221 -5.12 11.39 1.72
C SER A 221 -5.53 10.98 0.30
N GLU A 222 -6.41 9.98 0.22
CA GLU A 222 -6.95 9.48 -1.06
C GLU A 222 -7.58 10.60 -1.91
N PHE A 223 -8.29 11.52 -1.27
CA PHE A 223 -8.90 12.66 -1.95
C PHE A 223 -7.85 13.57 -2.62
N MET A 224 -6.80 13.95 -1.90
CA MET A 224 -5.73 14.82 -2.43
C MET A 224 -4.98 14.14 -3.57
N ARG A 225 -4.71 12.84 -3.43
CA ARG A 225 -4.04 12.05 -4.44
C ARG A 225 -4.88 11.93 -5.72
N ARG A 226 -6.15 11.55 -5.60
CA ARG A 226 -7.06 11.43 -6.76
C ARG A 226 -7.23 12.77 -7.48
N MET A 227 -7.30 13.87 -6.74
CA MET A 227 -7.39 15.21 -7.31
C MET A 227 -6.13 15.56 -8.11
N LYS A 228 -4.94 15.21 -7.62
CA LYS A 228 -3.66 15.39 -8.33
C LYS A 228 -3.60 14.53 -9.60
N GLU A 229 -4.01 13.27 -9.54
CA GLU A 229 -4.05 12.37 -10.70
C GLU A 229 -5.02 12.88 -11.79
N GLN A 230 -6.19 13.36 -11.39
CA GLN A 230 -7.14 13.98 -12.32
C GLN A 230 -6.59 15.25 -12.98
N GLN A 231 -5.86 16.10 -12.23
CA GLN A 231 -5.17 17.25 -12.81
C GLN A 231 -4.11 16.83 -13.83
N ALA A 232 -3.32 15.80 -13.54
CA ALA A 232 -2.29 15.28 -14.45
C ALA A 232 -2.89 14.65 -15.72
N ALA A 233 -4.03 13.98 -15.61
CA ALA A 233 -4.71 13.30 -16.72
C ALA A 233 -5.56 14.26 -17.59
N GLY A 234 -6.10 15.31 -17.01
CA GLY A 234 -7.00 16.28 -17.67
C GLY A 234 -6.26 17.43 -18.35
N GLY A 235 -5.42 17.14 -19.34
CA GLY A 235 -4.60 18.11 -20.07
C GLY A 235 -5.23 19.49 -20.27
N GLY A 236 -4.83 20.48 -19.50
CA GLY A 236 -4.81 21.88 -19.91
C GLY A 236 -5.90 22.82 -19.42
N GLY A 237 -6.89 22.38 -18.63
CA GLY A 237 -7.97 23.31 -18.23
C GLY A 237 -7.85 23.95 -16.85
N MET A 238 -7.04 23.42 -15.94
CA MET A 238 -6.98 23.86 -14.54
C MET A 238 -5.59 24.31 -14.06
N ASN A 239 -4.71 24.68 -14.98
CA ASN A 239 -3.39 25.24 -14.66
C ASN A 239 -3.42 26.61 -13.93
N MET A 240 -4.62 27.16 -13.68
CA MET A 240 -4.75 28.43 -12.94
C MET A 240 -4.53 28.29 -11.42
N MET A 241 -4.55 27.08 -10.85
CA MET A 241 -4.35 26.88 -9.40
C MET A 241 -2.93 26.47 -8.99
N GLY A 242 -1.98 26.41 -9.93
CA GLY A 242 -0.61 25.95 -9.64
C GLY A 242 -0.53 24.46 -9.36
N VAL A 243 0.71 23.95 -9.23
CA VAL A 243 0.98 22.58 -8.80
C VAL A 243 0.62 22.48 -7.32
N MET A 244 -0.40 21.68 -6.96
CA MET A 244 -0.74 21.45 -5.56
C MET A 244 0.45 20.80 -4.83
N PRO A 245 0.87 21.34 -3.68
CA PRO A 245 1.95 20.74 -2.90
C PRO A 245 1.56 19.34 -2.44
N GLU A 246 2.54 18.46 -2.40
CA GLU A 246 2.33 17.14 -1.81
C GLU A 246 2.21 17.27 -0.30
N MET A 247 1.07 16.86 0.24
CA MET A 247 0.81 16.86 1.66
C MET A 247 0.64 15.43 2.15
N TYR A 248 1.30 15.12 3.25
CA TYR A 248 1.29 13.81 3.89
C TYR A 248 0.84 13.93 5.34
N ASN A 249 0.22 12.88 5.87
CA ASN A 249 0.02 12.74 7.30
C ASN A 249 1.18 11.93 7.88
N LEU A 250 1.71 12.40 9.01
CA LEU A 250 2.68 11.68 9.81
C LEU A 250 1.95 11.13 11.03
N VAL A 251 1.61 9.86 11.01
CA VAL A 251 0.86 9.20 12.10
C VAL A 251 1.85 8.61 13.09
N VAL A 252 1.79 9.06 14.35
CA VAL A 252 2.65 8.60 15.45
C VAL A 252 1.86 7.61 16.31
N ASN A 253 2.33 6.36 16.38
CA ASN A 253 1.68 5.27 17.11
C ASN A 253 1.99 5.33 18.61
N THR A 254 1.02 5.70 19.43
CA THR A 254 1.17 5.84 20.89
C THR A 254 1.54 4.53 21.60
N ASN A 255 1.19 3.39 21.03
CA ASN A 255 1.38 2.07 21.65
C ASN A 255 2.72 1.42 21.32
N HIS A 256 3.48 2.00 20.35
CA HIS A 256 4.77 1.44 19.99
C HIS A 256 5.84 1.71 21.06
N PRO A 257 6.66 0.70 21.47
CA PRO A 257 7.66 0.85 22.54
C PRO A 257 8.68 1.97 22.31
N LEU A 258 9.05 2.25 21.04
CA LEU A 258 9.95 3.36 20.70
C LEU A 258 9.33 4.72 21.03
N ILE A 259 8.03 4.89 20.80
CA ILE A 259 7.33 6.15 21.09
C ILE A 259 7.23 6.38 22.60
N SER A 260 6.99 5.33 23.38
CA SER A 260 7.07 5.41 24.85
C SER A 260 8.45 5.88 25.32
N LYS A 261 9.54 5.43 24.68
CA LYS A 261 10.90 5.91 24.96
C LYS A 261 11.10 7.37 24.54
N VAL A 262 10.51 7.81 23.43
CA VAL A 262 10.55 9.22 23.00
C VAL A 262 9.92 10.12 24.06
N VAL A 263 8.76 9.75 24.59
CA VAL A 263 8.03 10.53 25.59
C VAL A 263 8.79 10.61 26.92
N THR A 264 9.35 9.49 27.37
CA THR A 264 10.07 9.42 28.65
C THR A 264 11.47 10.03 28.61
N SER A 265 12.06 10.17 27.42
CA SER A 265 13.36 10.80 27.21
C SER A 265 13.27 12.33 27.23
N LYS A 266 14.38 13.01 27.56
CA LYS A 266 14.46 14.47 27.62
C LYS A 266 15.61 15.02 26.78
N GLY A 267 15.47 16.26 26.34
CA GLY A 267 16.55 17.03 25.71
C GLY A 267 17.06 16.41 24.40
N LYS A 268 18.38 16.21 24.30
CA LYS A 268 19.02 15.70 23.07
C LYS A 268 18.58 14.29 22.70
N ASN A 269 18.44 13.41 23.70
CA ASN A 269 18.07 12.01 23.47
C ASN A 269 16.65 11.88 22.90
N GLN A 270 15.72 12.67 23.40
CA GLN A 270 14.34 12.71 22.85
C GLN A 270 14.33 13.08 21.37
N LYS A 271 15.09 14.13 21.01
CA LYS A 271 15.20 14.56 19.60
C LYS A 271 15.82 13.48 18.72
N VAL A 272 16.85 12.80 19.19
CA VAL A 272 17.51 11.72 18.42
C VAL A 272 16.54 10.57 18.18
N LEU A 273 15.84 10.10 19.21
CA LEU A 273 14.87 9.00 19.08
C LEU A 273 13.70 9.36 18.15
N ALA A 274 13.16 10.57 18.30
CA ALA A 274 12.08 11.04 17.41
C ALA A 274 12.56 11.15 15.97
N LYS A 275 13.77 11.67 15.72
CA LYS A 275 14.35 11.76 14.37
C LYS A 275 14.60 10.37 13.78
N GLN A 276 15.08 9.41 14.56
CA GLN A 276 15.25 8.02 14.10
C GLN A 276 13.93 7.39 13.70
N ALA A 277 12.87 7.57 14.50
CA ALA A 277 11.54 7.07 14.16
C ALA A 277 11.00 7.68 12.86
N LEU A 278 11.20 8.98 12.67
CA LEU A 278 10.85 9.69 11.43
C LEU A 278 11.67 9.18 10.23
N ASP A 279 13.00 9.08 10.37
CA ASP A 279 13.89 8.66 9.30
C ASP A 279 13.61 7.23 8.84
N LEU A 280 13.25 6.33 9.75
CA LEU A 280 12.79 4.98 9.45
C LEU A 280 11.49 5.00 8.62
N ALA A 281 10.54 5.85 8.99
CA ALA A 281 9.29 6.01 8.23
C ALA A 281 9.57 6.56 6.83
N LEU A 282 10.38 7.62 6.71
CA LEU A 282 10.78 8.20 5.43
C LEU A 282 11.54 7.20 4.54
N LEU A 283 12.43 6.40 5.14
CA LEU A 283 13.17 5.36 4.43
C LEU A 283 12.22 4.29 3.85
N SER A 284 11.26 3.83 4.66
CA SER A 284 10.30 2.81 4.23
C SER A 284 9.37 3.24 3.09
N HIS A 285 9.26 4.55 2.86
CA HIS A 285 8.49 5.14 1.74
C HIS A 285 9.40 5.70 0.62
N GLY A 286 10.70 5.36 0.60
CA GLY A 286 11.64 5.88 -0.39
C GLY A 286 11.82 7.40 -0.39
N MET A 287 11.37 8.07 0.70
CA MET A 287 11.38 9.54 0.83
C MET A 287 12.63 10.06 1.52
N LEU A 288 13.41 9.22 2.20
CA LEU A 288 14.68 9.60 2.82
C LEU A 288 15.77 9.66 1.75
N LYS A 289 16.25 10.86 1.44
CA LYS A 289 17.20 11.09 0.31
C LYS A 289 18.36 12.00 0.71
N GLY A 290 19.38 12.01 -0.12
CA GLY A 290 20.51 12.97 -0.05
C GLY A 290 21.24 12.92 1.30
N LYS A 291 21.46 14.09 1.89
CA LYS A 291 22.20 14.24 3.15
C LYS A 291 21.56 13.51 4.33
N ASP A 292 20.23 13.53 4.41
CA ASP A 292 19.53 12.86 5.53
C ASP A 292 19.68 11.34 5.46
N LEU A 293 19.64 10.74 4.27
CA LEU A 293 19.93 9.33 4.08
C LEU A 293 21.38 9.00 4.49
N SER A 294 22.37 9.82 4.07
CA SER A 294 23.76 9.61 4.43
C SER A 294 23.98 9.70 5.94
N ASN A 295 23.37 10.68 6.59
CA ASN A 295 23.44 10.85 8.05
C ASN A 295 22.80 9.67 8.78
N PHE A 296 21.65 9.18 8.30
CA PHE A 296 20.97 8.04 8.86
C PHE A 296 21.80 6.75 8.74
N VAL A 297 22.38 6.49 7.57
CA VAL A 297 23.28 5.34 7.35
C VAL A 297 24.47 5.40 8.30
N THR A 298 25.14 6.56 8.44
CA THR A 298 26.25 6.74 9.36
C THR A 298 25.85 6.47 10.81
N LEU A 299 24.68 6.93 11.23
CA LEU A 299 24.14 6.70 12.56
C LEU A 299 23.93 5.20 12.83
N ILE A 300 23.30 4.49 11.87
CA ILE A 300 23.06 3.05 12.02
C ILE A 300 24.37 2.26 12.09
N LEU A 301 25.35 2.57 11.24
CA LEU A 301 26.67 1.92 11.29
C LEU A 301 27.36 2.13 12.64
N THR A 302 27.33 3.36 13.18
CA THR A 302 27.86 3.65 14.51
C THR A 302 27.18 2.85 15.62
N GLN A 303 25.84 2.69 15.54
CA GLN A 303 25.09 1.88 16.49
C GLN A 303 25.42 0.39 16.37
N CYS A 304 25.60 -0.13 15.17
CA CYS A 304 26.03 -1.52 14.94
C CYS A 304 27.41 -1.78 15.52
N ASP A 305 28.37 -0.87 15.35
CA ASP A 305 29.71 -1.00 15.94
C ASP A 305 29.66 -1.00 17.48
N LEU A 306 28.89 -0.11 18.10
CA LEU A 306 28.68 -0.09 19.53
C LEU A 306 28.02 -1.38 20.06
N LEU A 307 27.05 -1.92 19.38
CA LEU A 307 26.40 -3.19 19.75
C LEU A 307 27.39 -4.36 19.67
N ARG A 308 28.21 -4.41 18.60
CA ARG A 308 29.24 -5.43 18.45
C ARG A 308 30.26 -5.36 19.59
N ASP A 309 30.74 -4.15 19.95
CA ASP A 309 31.71 -3.96 21.05
C ASP A 309 31.12 -4.34 22.42
N LEU A 310 29.81 -4.10 22.62
CA LEU A 310 29.10 -4.56 23.82
C LEU A 310 28.96 -6.08 23.86
N ALA A 311 28.65 -6.73 22.75
CA ALA A 311 28.56 -8.18 22.65
C ALA A 311 29.90 -8.83 22.95
N ASN A 312 31.00 -8.35 22.37
CA ASN A 312 32.36 -8.84 22.64
C ASN A 312 32.75 -8.70 24.12
N LYS A 313 32.38 -7.60 24.76
CA LYS A 313 32.64 -7.38 26.20
C LYS A 313 31.82 -8.30 27.11
N THR A 314 30.66 -8.79 26.67
CA THR A 314 29.87 -9.76 27.44
C THR A 314 30.43 -11.18 27.32
N GLU A 315 31.09 -11.52 26.21
CA GLU A 315 31.74 -12.81 25.99
C GLU A 315 33.11 -12.90 26.72
N GLU A 316 33.81 -11.77 26.96
CA GLU A 316 35.07 -11.73 27.64
C GLU A 316 35.00 -11.80 29.17
N LYS A 317 33.84 -11.95 29.81
CA LYS A 317 33.76 -12.21 31.24
C LYS A 317 34.05 -13.70 31.51
N PRO A 318 35.28 -14.07 31.97
CA PRO A 318 35.56 -15.45 32.30
C PRO A 318 34.73 -15.85 33.52
N SER A 319 34.17 -17.06 33.46
CA SER A 319 33.54 -17.74 34.55
C SER A 319 34.60 -18.00 35.65
N SER A 320 34.83 -17.03 36.54
CA SER A 320 35.63 -17.23 37.76
C SER A 320 34.78 -17.94 38.81
N LEU A 321 34.43 -19.18 38.55
CA LEU A 321 33.95 -20.14 39.53
C LEU A 321 34.78 -21.42 39.35
N SER A 322 36.00 -21.38 39.85
CA SER A 322 36.75 -22.62 40.14
C SER A 322 36.06 -23.33 41.33
N PRO A 323 35.66 -24.58 41.21
CA PRO A 323 35.27 -25.34 42.38
C PRO A 323 36.53 -25.66 43.20
N GLN A 324 36.65 -25.09 44.40
CA GLN A 324 37.57 -25.61 45.39
C GLN A 324 37.14 -27.04 45.77
N VAL A 325 37.87 -28.01 45.24
CA VAL A 325 37.79 -29.40 45.70
C VAL A 325 38.52 -29.47 47.05
N ALA A 326 37.75 -29.50 48.12
CA ALA A 326 38.26 -29.83 49.42
C ALA A 326 38.69 -31.31 49.43
N ALA A 327 40.00 -31.54 49.41
CA ALA A 327 40.58 -32.85 49.69
C ALA A 327 40.44 -33.15 51.17
N SER A 328 39.49 -34.00 51.55
CA SER A 328 39.47 -34.63 52.83
C SER A 328 40.15 -36.00 52.71
N SER A 329 41.35 -36.11 53.35
CA SER A 329 42.00 -37.41 53.56
C SER A 329 41.20 -38.29 54.53
N PRO A 330 41.10 -39.60 54.26
CA PRO A 330 40.62 -40.53 55.28
C PRO A 330 41.78 -41.04 56.12
N ALA A 331 41.70 -40.73 57.41
CA ALA A 331 42.54 -41.37 58.41
C ALA A 331 42.16 -42.82 58.60
N GLY A 332 43.16 -43.69 58.59
CA GLY A 332 42.97 -45.10 58.85
C GLY A 332 42.55 -45.43 60.27
N VAL A 333 41.79 -46.45 60.43
CA VAL A 333 41.71 -47.25 61.67
C VAL A 333 41.80 -48.71 61.31
N SER A 334 42.84 -49.32 61.76
CA SER A 334 43.07 -50.77 61.86
C SER A 334 42.26 -51.33 63.00
N GLY A 335 41.85 -52.56 62.93
CA GLY A 335 41.68 -53.37 64.15
C GLY A 335 40.41 -54.26 64.19
N LEU A 336 40.73 -55.58 64.12
CA LEU A 336 40.02 -56.82 64.51
C LEU A 336 38.97 -57.37 63.58
#